data_0f5af806de2f1f62e96d9a36307de9f8
#
_entry.id   0f5af806de2f1f62e96d9a36307de9f8
#
_cell.length_a   1.000
_cell.length_b   1.000
_cell.length_c   1.000
_cell.angle_alpha   90.00
_cell.angle_beta   90.00
_cell.angle_gamma   90.00
#
_symmetry.space_group_name_H-M   'P 1'
#
loop_
_entity.id
_entity.type
_entity.pdbx_description
1 polymer ?
#
loop_
_entity_poly.entity_id
_entity_poly.type
_entity_poly.pdbx_seq_one_letter_code
_entity_poly.pdbx_strand_id
1 'polypeptide(L)'
;DRIHVPYRLPLISGAEEAMKNADKKGCYGVTISGSGPTIIAFSSAEKAYEIGAAMVDGFKLHHVKSKFMVLDFDQEGVRLIQLDNY
;
A
#
# COMPACT_ATOMS: atom_id res chain seq x y z
N ASP A 1 10.01 9.38 -8.27
CA ASP A 1 9.74 8.05 -7.72
C ASP A 1 8.97 8.15 -6.41
N ARG A 2 7.83 7.52 -6.36
CA ARG A 2 6.94 7.63 -5.21
C ARG A 2 7.14 6.54 -4.19
N ILE A 3 7.91 5.53 -4.53
CA ILE A 3 8.18 4.45 -3.58
C ILE A 3 9.33 4.88 -2.71
N HIS A 4 9.07 4.88 -1.41
CA HIS A 4 10.05 5.37 -0.48
C HIS A 4 10.19 4.39 0.67
N VAL A 5 11.33 3.73 0.72
CA VAL A 5 11.61 2.75 1.78
C VAL A 5 12.79 3.27 2.58
N PRO A 6 12.53 3.89 3.73
CA PRO A 6 13.60 4.55 4.48
C PRO A 6 14.56 3.60 5.19
N TYR A 7 14.22 2.32 5.27
CA TYR A 7 15.04 1.37 5.99
C TYR A 7 15.39 0.20 5.12
N ARG A 8 16.49 -0.43 5.45
CA ARG A 8 16.87 -1.67 4.81
C ARG A 8 16.45 -2.85 5.65
N LEU A 9 15.25 -2.81 6.12
CA LEU A 9 14.70 -3.90 6.88
C LEU A 9 14.23 -5.02 5.95
N PRO A 10 14.31 -6.26 6.42
CA PRO A 10 13.73 -7.35 5.63
C PRO A 10 12.24 -7.11 5.44
N LEU A 11 11.81 -7.21 4.21
CA LEU A 11 10.41 -7.04 3.88
C LEU A 11 9.74 -8.39 3.77
N ILE A 12 8.46 -8.40 4.08
CA ILE A 12 7.65 -9.58 3.86
C ILE A 12 7.56 -9.83 2.36
N SER A 13 7.60 -11.09 1.97
CA SER A 13 7.46 -11.46 0.57
C SER A 13 6.24 -10.76 -0.03
N GLY A 14 6.47 -10.11 -1.16
CA GLY A 14 5.40 -9.42 -1.85
C GLY A 14 5.23 -7.98 -1.48
N ALA A 15 5.87 -7.50 -0.39
CA ALA A 15 5.71 -6.11 0.01
C ALA A 15 6.22 -5.16 -1.05
N GLU A 16 7.38 -5.46 -1.61
CA GLU A 16 7.94 -4.61 -2.64
C GLU A 16 7.05 -4.58 -3.87
N GLU A 17 6.51 -5.73 -4.25
CA GLU A 17 5.60 -5.81 -5.38
C GLU A 17 4.32 -5.02 -5.11
N ALA A 18 3.79 -5.11 -3.90
CA ALA A 18 2.60 -4.35 -3.54
C ALA A 18 2.86 -2.86 -3.66
N MET A 19 4.02 -2.41 -3.18
CA MET A 19 4.35 -0.99 -3.25
C MET A 19 4.53 -0.52 -4.68
N LYS A 20 5.14 -1.35 -5.52
CA LYS A 20 5.27 -1.03 -6.94
C LYS A 20 3.91 -0.94 -7.61
N ASN A 21 3.02 -1.85 -7.27
CA ASN A 21 1.67 -1.82 -7.85
C ASN A 21 0.93 -0.55 -7.46
N ALA A 22 1.07 -0.13 -6.20
CA ALA A 22 0.45 1.12 -5.77
C ALA A 22 0.98 2.30 -6.56
N ASP A 23 2.28 2.34 -6.76
CA ASP A 23 2.90 3.44 -7.51
C ASP A 23 2.42 3.44 -8.96
N LYS A 24 2.34 2.28 -9.56
CA LYS A 24 1.88 2.16 -10.95
C LYS A 24 0.45 2.66 -11.12
N LYS A 25 -0.37 2.48 -10.11
CA LYS A 25 -1.77 2.93 -10.16
C LYS A 25 -1.92 4.40 -9.83
N GLY A 26 -0.84 5.08 -9.51
CA GLY A 26 -0.87 6.51 -9.33
C GLY A 26 -1.16 6.98 -7.91
N CYS A 27 -0.73 6.24 -6.91
CA CYS A 27 -0.87 6.72 -5.53
C CYS A 27 0.00 7.95 -5.34
N TYR A 28 -0.35 8.77 -4.35
CA TYR A 28 0.43 9.95 -4.02
C TYR A 28 1.71 9.59 -3.29
N GLY A 29 1.68 8.52 -2.54
CA GLY A 29 2.84 8.04 -1.83
C GLY A 29 2.54 6.71 -1.17
N VAL A 30 3.58 5.95 -0.87
CA VAL A 30 3.41 4.68 -0.20
C VAL A 30 4.61 4.48 0.72
N THR A 31 4.34 3.93 1.90
CA THR A 31 5.40 3.74 2.88
C THR A 31 5.06 2.53 3.76
N ILE A 32 6.04 2.07 4.50
CA ILE A 32 5.87 0.97 5.44
C ILE A 32 5.69 1.55 6.83
N SER A 33 4.67 1.07 7.53
CA SER A 33 4.44 1.49 8.89
C SER A 33 5.60 1.02 9.78
N GLY A 34 6.00 1.88 10.70
CA GLY A 34 7.12 1.56 11.56
C GLY A 34 6.83 0.51 12.61
N SER A 35 5.58 0.15 12.83
CA SER A 35 5.25 -0.74 13.93
C SER A 35 4.92 -2.16 13.49
N GLY A 36 5.15 -2.50 12.22
CA GLY A 36 4.88 -3.86 11.78
C GLY A 36 4.82 -3.95 10.26
N PRO A 37 4.29 -5.05 9.75
CA PRO A 37 4.29 -5.29 8.30
C PRO A 37 3.13 -4.59 7.59
N THR A 38 2.73 -3.45 8.04
CA THR A 38 1.63 -2.70 7.44
C THR A 38 2.18 -1.73 6.42
N ILE A 39 1.57 -1.70 5.25
CA ILE A 39 1.92 -0.75 4.20
C ILE A 39 0.81 0.28 4.12
N ILE A 40 1.20 1.54 4.02
CA ILE A 40 0.24 2.63 3.96
C ILE A 40 0.46 3.39 2.67
N ALA A 41 -0.62 3.59 1.92
CA ALA A 41 -0.58 4.37 0.69
C ALA A 41 -1.58 5.50 0.78
N PHE A 42 -1.29 6.57 0.09
CA PHE A 42 -2.18 7.72 0.02
C PHE A 42 -2.61 7.90 -1.43
N SER A 43 -3.88 8.18 -1.64
CA SER A 43 -4.37 8.34 -3.00
C SER A 43 -5.61 9.23 -3.02
N SER A 44 -6.06 9.53 -4.22
CA SER A 44 -7.35 10.17 -4.38
C SER A 44 -8.46 9.19 -4.00
N ALA A 45 -9.62 9.73 -3.66
CA ALA A 45 -10.75 8.89 -3.32
C ALA A 45 -11.15 7.99 -4.50
N GLU A 46 -11.00 8.49 -5.71
CA GLU A 46 -11.40 7.74 -6.89
C GLU A 46 -10.59 6.48 -7.11
N LYS A 47 -9.33 6.53 -6.73
CA LYS A 47 -8.42 5.42 -7.00
C LYS A 47 -8.15 4.53 -5.81
N ALA A 48 -8.69 4.88 -4.64
CA ALA A 48 -8.30 4.21 -3.41
C ALA A 48 -8.53 2.70 -3.46
N TYR A 49 -9.71 2.28 -3.91
CA TYR A 49 -10.00 0.85 -3.94
C TYR A 49 -9.21 0.12 -5.00
N GLU A 50 -9.00 0.78 -6.12
CA GLU A 50 -8.18 0.20 -7.18
C GLU A 50 -6.75 -0.02 -6.70
N ILE A 51 -6.21 0.95 -6.00
CA ILE A 51 -4.85 0.86 -5.47
C ILE A 51 -4.77 -0.24 -4.41
N GLY A 52 -5.75 -0.28 -3.51
CA GLY A 52 -5.76 -1.33 -2.49
C GLY A 52 -5.80 -2.72 -3.10
N ALA A 53 -6.64 -2.91 -4.11
CA ALA A 53 -6.73 -4.19 -4.78
C ALA A 53 -5.42 -4.55 -5.47
N ALA A 54 -4.76 -3.57 -6.09
CA ALA A 54 -3.49 -3.83 -6.76
C ALA A 54 -2.41 -4.23 -5.76
N MET A 55 -2.43 -3.64 -4.57
CA MET A 55 -1.48 -4.01 -3.54
C MET A 55 -1.71 -5.43 -3.04
N VAL A 56 -2.97 -5.80 -2.86
CA VAL A 56 -3.31 -7.17 -2.48
C VAL A 56 -2.81 -8.15 -3.54
N ASP A 57 -2.98 -7.78 -4.82
CA ASP A 57 -2.50 -8.63 -5.91
C ASP A 57 -0.99 -8.82 -5.85
N GLY A 58 -0.26 -7.77 -5.46
CA GLY A 58 1.18 -7.89 -5.32
C GLY A 58 1.56 -8.94 -4.29
N PHE A 59 0.87 -8.95 -3.16
CA PHE A 59 1.12 -9.98 -2.15
C PHE A 59 0.70 -11.36 -2.64
N LYS A 60 -0.40 -11.44 -3.39
CA LYS A 60 -0.86 -12.72 -3.92
C LYS A 60 0.16 -13.39 -4.82
N LEU A 61 0.90 -12.61 -5.58
CA LEU A 61 1.93 -13.17 -6.44
C LEU A 61 2.99 -13.92 -5.64
N HIS A 62 3.12 -13.62 -4.38
CA HIS A 62 4.07 -14.27 -3.50
C HIS A 62 3.39 -15.19 -2.49
N HIS A 63 2.13 -15.53 -2.75
CA HIS A 63 1.34 -16.43 -1.92
C HIS A 63 1.14 -15.92 -0.51
N VAL A 64 1.07 -14.60 -0.35
CA VAL A 64 0.85 -13.97 0.95
C VAL A 64 -0.55 -13.40 0.98
N LYS A 65 -1.30 -13.75 2.01
CA LYS A 65 -2.64 -13.20 2.19
C LYS A 65 -2.54 -11.79 2.76
N SER A 66 -3.42 -10.94 2.29
CA SER A 66 -3.48 -9.57 2.80
C SER A 66 -4.88 -9.04 2.63
N LYS A 67 -5.15 -7.96 3.33
CA LYS A 67 -6.41 -7.26 3.20
C LYS A 67 -6.12 -5.77 3.30
N PHE A 68 -7.02 -4.96 2.78
CA PHE A 68 -6.83 -3.52 2.87
C PHE A 68 -8.11 -2.86 3.38
N MET A 69 -7.93 -1.69 3.96
CA MET A 69 -9.06 -0.84 4.29
C MET A 69 -8.75 0.57 3.84
N VAL A 70 -9.80 1.30 3.50
CA VAL A 70 -9.68 2.66 3.01
C VAL A 70 -10.24 3.57 4.09
N LEU A 71 -9.42 4.54 4.50
CA LEU A 71 -9.79 5.46 5.56
C LEU A 71 -9.77 6.88 5.03
N ASP A 72 -10.66 7.71 5.56
CA ASP A 72 -10.62 9.13 5.27
C ASP A 72 -9.38 9.73 5.90
N PHE A 73 -8.65 10.50 5.13
CA PHE A 73 -7.46 11.13 5.64
C PHE A 73 -7.69 12.61 5.94
N ASP A 74 -8.33 13.30 5.02
CA ASP A 74 -8.67 14.70 5.25
C ASP A 74 -9.90 15.04 4.45
N GLN A 75 -10.27 16.33 4.45
CA GLN A 75 -11.51 16.77 3.84
C GLN A 75 -11.38 17.03 2.34
N GLU A 76 -10.22 16.84 1.77
CA GLU A 76 -9.98 17.21 0.39
C GLU A 76 -9.95 16.02 -0.54
N GLY A 77 -10.51 14.90 -0.10
CA GLY A 77 -10.64 13.76 -0.98
C GLY A 77 -9.45 12.83 -0.98
N VAL A 78 -8.51 13.03 -0.08
CA VAL A 78 -7.39 12.12 0.05
C VAL A 78 -7.81 10.94 0.92
N ARG A 79 -7.43 9.75 0.51
CA ARG A 79 -7.71 8.55 1.27
C ARG A 79 -6.42 7.88 1.67
N LEU A 80 -6.46 7.26 2.83
CA LEU A 80 -5.35 6.46 3.31
C LEU A 80 -5.75 5.00 3.12
N ILE A 81 -4.88 4.24 2.47
CA ILE A 81 -5.12 2.82 2.24
C ILE A 81 -4.15 2.07 3.14
N GLN A 82 -4.68 1.30 4.06
CA GLN A 82 -3.88 0.52 4.99
C GLN A 82 -3.95 -0.93 4.58
N LEU A 83 -2.80 -1.51 4.30
CA LEU A 83 -2.70 -2.89 3.87
C LEU A 83 -2.02 -3.70 4.95
N ASP A 84 -2.75 -4.66 5.48
CA ASP A 84 -2.23 -5.58 6.49
C ASP A 84 -2.12 -6.98 5.89
N ASN A 85 -1.08 -7.70 6.28
CA ASN A 85 -1.01 -9.09 5.92
C ASN A 85 -1.10 -9.97 7.17
N TYR A 86 -1.54 -11.21 6.98
CA TYR A 86 -1.78 -12.11 8.10
C TYR A 86 -1.70 -13.55 7.62
#